data_229962d22a2eb20c6b5d6aeefb928761
#
_entry.id   229962d22a2eb20c6b5d6aeefb928761
#
_cell.length_a   1.000
_cell.length_b   1.000
_cell.length_c   1.000
_cell.angle_alpha   90.00
_cell.angle_beta   90.00
_cell.angle_gamma   90.00
#
_symmetry.space_group_name_H-M   'P 1'
#
loop_
_entity.id
_entity.type
_entity.pdbx_description
1 polymer ?
#
loop_
_entity_poly.entity_id
_entity_poly.type
_entity_poly.pdbx_seq_one_letter_code
_entity_poly.pdbx_strand_id
1 'polypeptide(L)'
;AGQALAQQAPVPPTLDAKSWLLLETSSGQILTTEKPDERLEPASLTKLMTAYLTFSALRQKTISIDQALPVSQKAWKTGGSKMFVRVDTQVLVDDLIKGMIVQSGNDACVTLAEGIAGSEENFAQMMNREAQRLGMKSSSFTNSTGLPDPQLYTTARDLSILANALIRDFPEDYKKYYSLKEFRYNNITQPNRNRLLFIDPTVDGVKTGHTEAAGYCLISSALRDKRRLLSVVLGTKSDSTRATESLKLLNWGFI
;
A
#
# COMPACT_ATOMS: atom_id res chain seq x y z
N ALA A 1 10.14 -15.21 49.77
CA ALA A 1 10.05 -14.18 48.74
C ALA A 1 10.27 -14.89 47.39
N GLY A 2 9.17 -15.25 46.69
CA GLY A 2 9.26 -15.86 45.36
C GLY A 2 9.66 -14.80 44.34
N GLN A 3 10.78 -15.03 43.66
CA GLN A 3 11.10 -14.24 42.47
C GLN A 3 10.12 -14.63 41.37
N ALA A 4 9.30 -13.66 40.90
CA ALA A 4 8.48 -13.86 39.73
C ALA A 4 9.45 -14.08 38.55
N LEU A 5 9.34 -15.27 37.92
CA LEU A 5 10.06 -15.55 36.68
C LEU A 5 9.52 -14.60 35.62
N ALA A 6 10.38 -13.73 35.06
CA ALA A 6 10.02 -12.89 33.95
C ALA A 6 9.56 -13.79 32.79
N GLN A 7 8.36 -13.55 32.27
CA GLN A 7 7.88 -14.23 31.07
C GLN A 7 8.79 -13.85 29.92
N GLN A 8 9.42 -14.83 29.31
CA GLN A 8 10.18 -14.61 28.09
C GLN A 8 9.21 -14.25 26.96
N ALA A 9 9.53 -13.20 26.23
CA ALA A 9 8.80 -12.87 25.01
C ALA A 9 8.86 -14.06 24.03
N PRO A 10 7.78 -14.36 23.30
CA PRO A 10 7.81 -15.41 22.28
C PRO A 10 8.90 -15.11 21.26
N VAL A 11 9.57 -16.16 20.79
CA VAL A 11 10.60 -16.02 19.76
C VAL A 11 9.96 -15.57 18.47
N PRO A 12 10.46 -14.48 17.85
CA PRO A 12 9.91 -14.02 16.56
C PRO A 12 10.01 -15.09 15.49
N PRO A 13 9.00 -15.19 14.61
CA PRO A 13 9.05 -16.16 13.52
C PRO A 13 10.09 -15.77 12.47
N THR A 14 10.69 -16.78 11.85
CA THR A 14 11.45 -16.60 10.61
C THR A 14 10.49 -16.79 9.44
N LEU A 15 10.45 -15.81 8.55
CA LEU A 15 9.55 -15.84 7.41
C LEU A 15 10.26 -16.30 6.14
N ASP A 16 9.51 -16.92 5.24
CA ASP A 16 9.96 -17.23 3.89
C ASP A 16 9.78 -15.99 2.99
N ALA A 17 10.59 -14.98 3.25
CA ALA A 17 10.57 -13.69 2.59
C ALA A 17 11.96 -13.06 2.61
N LYS A 18 12.19 -12.10 1.71
CA LYS A 18 13.49 -11.38 1.66
C LYS A 18 13.65 -10.39 2.79
N SER A 19 12.57 -9.69 3.14
CA SER A 19 12.59 -8.64 4.14
C SER A 19 11.21 -8.56 4.80
N TRP A 20 11.19 -8.24 6.11
CA TRP A 20 9.93 -8.01 6.80
C TRP A 20 10.10 -7.06 7.98
N LEU A 21 8.98 -6.48 8.39
CA LEU A 21 8.90 -5.59 9.53
C LEU A 21 7.50 -5.62 10.10
N LEU A 22 7.40 -5.72 11.43
CA LEU A 22 6.15 -5.65 12.16
C LEU A 22 6.18 -4.42 13.08
N LEU A 23 5.21 -3.54 12.91
CA LEU A 23 5.12 -2.27 13.63
C LEU A 23 3.85 -2.24 14.50
N GLU A 24 4.00 -1.80 15.75
CA GLU A 24 2.87 -1.37 16.56
C GLU A 24 2.59 0.10 16.26
N THR A 25 1.39 0.40 15.74
CA THR A 25 1.14 1.73 15.17
C THR A 25 1.02 2.84 16.21
N SER A 26 0.47 2.54 17.39
CA SER A 26 0.26 3.55 18.44
C SER A 26 1.56 4.04 19.07
N SER A 27 2.52 3.13 19.28
CA SER A 27 3.81 3.45 19.89
C SER A 27 4.90 3.77 18.86
N GLY A 28 4.72 3.33 17.62
CA GLY A 28 5.75 3.38 16.60
C GLY A 28 6.85 2.35 16.81
N GLN A 29 6.66 1.38 17.72
CA GLN A 29 7.65 0.37 18.05
C GLN A 29 7.71 -0.71 16.98
N ILE A 30 8.91 -1.02 16.50
CA ILE A 30 9.18 -2.16 15.66
C ILE A 30 9.31 -3.38 16.56
N LEU A 31 8.37 -4.34 16.42
CA LEU A 31 8.33 -5.53 17.27
C LEU A 31 9.33 -6.59 16.80
N THR A 32 9.51 -6.73 15.50
CA THR A 32 10.52 -7.57 14.89
C THR A 32 10.76 -7.12 13.45
N THR A 33 11.95 -7.38 12.93
CA THR A 33 12.30 -7.01 11.56
C THR A 33 13.47 -7.84 11.05
N GLU A 34 13.54 -8.00 9.73
CA GLU A 34 14.66 -8.59 9.02
C GLU A 34 14.97 -7.75 7.80
N LYS A 35 16.22 -7.30 7.65
CA LYS A 35 16.69 -6.49 6.53
C LYS A 35 15.80 -5.29 6.25
N PRO A 36 15.52 -4.45 7.24
CA PRO A 36 14.56 -3.34 7.08
C PRO A 36 15.04 -2.26 6.11
N ASP A 37 16.33 -2.17 5.84
CA ASP A 37 16.93 -1.12 5.03
C ASP A 37 17.48 -1.64 3.69
N GLU A 38 17.21 -2.88 3.34
CA GLU A 38 17.55 -3.42 2.02
C GLU A 38 16.69 -2.74 0.95
N ARG A 39 17.35 -2.21 -0.09
CA ARG A 39 16.66 -1.61 -1.22
C ARG A 39 15.99 -2.67 -2.08
N LEU A 40 14.69 -2.49 -2.30
CA LEU A 40 13.88 -3.40 -3.10
C LEU A 40 12.95 -2.61 -4.01
N GLU A 41 12.47 -3.24 -5.07
CA GLU A 41 11.42 -2.69 -5.89
C GLU A 41 10.11 -2.67 -5.12
N PRO A 42 9.40 -1.54 -5.08
CA PRO A 42 8.12 -1.47 -4.38
C PRO A 42 6.98 -2.13 -5.14
N ALA A 43 7.07 -2.26 -6.46
CA ALA A 43 5.96 -2.68 -7.31
C ALA A 43 4.71 -1.84 -6.99
N SER A 44 3.52 -2.45 -6.92
CA SER A 44 2.27 -1.74 -6.64
C SER A 44 2.16 -1.19 -5.22
N LEU A 45 3.12 -1.46 -4.33
CA LEU A 45 3.17 -0.79 -3.02
C LEU A 45 3.45 0.72 -3.18
N THR A 46 4.01 1.13 -4.30
CA THR A 46 4.11 2.55 -4.72
C THR A 46 2.76 3.27 -4.65
N LYS A 47 1.67 2.56 -4.92
CA LYS A 47 0.32 3.13 -4.92
C LYS A 47 -0.15 3.62 -3.55
N LEU A 48 0.53 3.22 -2.47
CA LEU A 48 0.29 3.80 -1.15
C LEU A 48 0.65 5.29 -1.13
N MET A 49 1.75 5.68 -1.80
CA MET A 49 2.12 7.09 -1.93
C MET A 49 1.13 7.83 -2.85
N THR A 50 0.72 7.21 -3.94
CA THR A 50 -0.28 7.79 -4.83
C THR A 50 -1.60 8.02 -4.09
N ALA A 51 -2.03 7.06 -3.28
CA ALA A 51 -3.23 7.20 -2.44
C ALA A 51 -3.05 8.30 -1.38
N TYR A 52 -1.91 8.35 -0.72
CA TYR A 52 -1.62 9.38 0.28
C TYR A 52 -1.76 10.78 -0.31
N LEU A 53 -1.17 11.02 -1.47
CA LEU A 53 -1.26 12.32 -2.15
C LEU A 53 -2.68 12.61 -2.66
N THR A 54 -3.41 11.58 -3.08
CA THR A 54 -4.81 11.72 -3.49
C THR A 54 -5.68 12.15 -2.31
N PHE A 55 -5.54 11.50 -1.16
CA PHE A 55 -6.28 11.87 0.05
C PHE A 55 -5.89 13.25 0.55
N SER A 56 -4.61 13.62 0.45
CA SER A 56 -4.13 14.95 0.76
C SER A 56 -4.78 16.00 -0.14
N ALA A 57 -4.85 15.75 -1.45
CA ALA A 57 -5.49 16.63 -2.41
C ALA A 57 -7.00 16.80 -2.14
N LEU A 58 -7.68 15.73 -1.75
CA LEU A 58 -9.09 15.80 -1.33
C LEU A 58 -9.26 16.65 -0.07
N ARG A 59 -8.40 16.49 0.92
CA ARG A 59 -8.44 17.29 2.16
C ARG A 59 -8.20 18.76 1.89
N GLN A 60 -7.27 19.06 0.99
CA GLN A 60 -6.96 20.44 0.58
C GLN A 60 -7.97 21.02 -0.42
N LYS A 61 -8.91 20.21 -0.89
CA LYS A 61 -9.94 20.59 -1.87
C LYS A 61 -9.38 21.00 -3.23
N THR A 62 -8.20 20.52 -3.60
CA THR A 62 -7.66 20.68 -4.96
C THR A 62 -8.36 19.77 -5.95
N ILE A 63 -8.86 18.63 -5.47
CA ILE A 63 -9.81 17.78 -6.18
C ILE A 63 -10.97 17.44 -5.25
N SER A 64 -12.07 16.95 -5.82
CA SER A 64 -13.27 16.56 -5.09
C SER A 64 -13.63 15.12 -5.42
N ILE A 65 -14.26 14.44 -4.46
CA ILE A 65 -14.68 13.05 -4.64
C ILE A 65 -15.69 12.87 -5.78
N ASP A 66 -16.53 13.90 -6.01
CA ASP A 66 -17.54 13.89 -7.06
C ASP A 66 -17.04 14.46 -8.39
N GLN A 67 -15.80 14.91 -8.44
CA GLN A 67 -15.19 15.43 -9.65
C GLN A 67 -14.85 14.29 -10.60
N ALA A 68 -15.09 14.51 -11.90
CA ALA A 68 -14.65 13.59 -12.95
C ALA A 68 -13.34 14.09 -13.55
N LEU A 69 -12.40 13.18 -13.75
CA LEU A 69 -11.10 13.49 -14.37
C LEU A 69 -11.02 12.88 -15.77
N PRO A 70 -10.41 13.60 -16.73
CA PRO A 70 -10.27 13.09 -18.08
C PRO A 70 -9.22 11.97 -18.16
N VAL A 71 -9.51 10.96 -18.96
CA VAL A 71 -8.59 9.84 -19.21
C VAL A 71 -7.76 10.17 -20.46
N SER A 72 -6.46 10.40 -20.26
CA SER A 72 -5.52 10.64 -21.35
C SER A 72 -5.17 9.36 -22.09
N GLN A 73 -4.57 9.52 -23.30
CA GLN A 73 -4.00 8.37 -24.01
C GLN A 73 -2.92 7.67 -23.17
N LYS A 74 -2.09 8.44 -22.47
CA LYS A 74 -1.04 7.89 -21.61
C LYS A 74 -1.65 6.99 -20.53
N ALA A 75 -2.67 7.45 -19.84
CA ALA A 75 -3.36 6.68 -18.81
C ALA A 75 -3.97 5.41 -19.38
N TRP A 76 -4.70 5.55 -20.49
CA TRP A 76 -5.36 4.43 -21.16
C TRP A 76 -4.38 3.37 -21.67
N LYS A 77 -3.22 3.79 -22.20
CA LYS A 77 -2.18 2.88 -22.74
C LYS A 77 -1.28 2.27 -21.66
N THR A 78 -1.34 2.75 -20.41
CA THR A 78 -0.49 2.23 -19.34
C THR A 78 -0.70 0.74 -19.16
N GLY A 79 0.40 -0.02 -19.17
CA GLY A 79 0.35 -1.47 -19.06
C GLY A 79 0.12 -1.98 -17.64
N GLY A 80 0.14 -3.29 -17.49
CA GLY A 80 -0.06 -3.96 -16.21
C GLY A 80 -1.52 -4.02 -15.79
N SER A 81 -1.77 -4.05 -14.49
CA SER A 81 -3.11 -4.15 -13.93
C SER A 81 -3.95 -2.92 -14.25
N LYS A 82 -5.23 -3.11 -14.55
CA LYS A 82 -6.13 -2.05 -15.01
C LYS A 82 -7.49 -2.14 -14.34
N MET A 83 -8.13 -0.96 -14.15
CA MET A 83 -9.55 -0.91 -13.88
C MET A 83 -10.37 -0.85 -15.17
N PHE A 84 -9.70 -0.67 -16.31
CA PHE A 84 -10.27 -0.60 -17.67
C PHE A 84 -11.04 0.69 -17.94
N VAL A 85 -10.40 1.84 -17.67
CA VAL A 85 -10.89 3.14 -18.11
C VAL A 85 -10.79 3.25 -19.63
N ARG A 86 -11.64 4.08 -20.23
CA ARG A 86 -11.65 4.33 -21.67
C ARG A 86 -11.03 5.68 -21.98
N VAL A 87 -10.24 5.73 -23.06
CA VAL A 87 -9.63 6.96 -23.53
C VAL A 87 -10.70 8.00 -23.88
N ASP A 88 -10.39 9.28 -23.64
CA ASP A 88 -11.25 10.44 -23.94
C ASP A 88 -12.61 10.40 -23.22
N THR A 89 -12.70 9.64 -22.13
CA THR A 89 -13.83 9.69 -21.20
C THR A 89 -13.43 10.39 -19.91
N GLN A 90 -14.43 10.62 -19.05
CA GLN A 90 -14.19 11.18 -17.72
C GLN A 90 -14.64 10.17 -16.68
N VAL A 91 -13.84 10.02 -15.62
CA VAL A 91 -14.08 9.05 -14.55
C VAL A 91 -14.09 9.77 -13.20
N LEU A 92 -15.06 9.44 -12.36
CA LEU A 92 -15.16 10.02 -11.02
C LEU A 92 -13.93 9.69 -10.18
N VAL A 93 -13.46 10.67 -9.42
CA VAL A 93 -12.34 10.49 -8.49
C VAL A 93 -12.61 9.31 -7.54
N ASP A 94 -13.83 9.18 -7.02
CA ASP A 94 -14.20 8.05 -6.15
C ASP A 94 -13.96 6.69 -6.83
N ASP A 95 -14.36 6.56 -8.09
CA ASP A 95 -14.15 5.32 -8.86
C ASP A 95 -12.67 5.06 -9.13
N LEU A 96 -11.90 6.10 -9.43
CA LEU A 96 -10.46 5.99 -9.64
C LEU A 96 -9.73 5.50 -8.38
N ILE A 97 -10.11 6.01 -7.21
CA ILE A 97 -9.56 5.57 -5.94
C ILE A 97 -9.86 4.09 -5.71
N LYS A 98 -11.11 3.67 -5.92
CA LYS A 98 -11.52 2.27 -5.78
C LYS A 98 -10.77 1.37 -6.77
N GLY A 99 -10.65 1.80 -8.01
CA GLY A 99 -9.91 1.05 -9.04
C GLY A 99 -8.43 0.90 -8.71
N MET A 100 -7.82 1.96 -8.21
CA MET A 100 -6.41 1.94 -7.78
C MET A 100 -6.19 0.98 -6.61
N ILE A 101 -7.03 1.06 -5.59
CA ILE A 101 -6.83 0.30 -4.34
C ILE A 101 -7.25 -1.16 -4.50
N VAL A 102 -8.43 -1.42 -5.06
CA VAL A 102 -8.98 -2.79 -5.15
C VAL A 102 -8.39 -3.56 -6.32
N GLN A 103 -8.35 -2.92 -7.49
CA GLN A 103 -7.94 -3.57 -8.75
C GLN A 103 -6.47 -3.32 -9.08
N SER A 104 -5.78 -2.53 -8.28
CA SER A 104 -4.40 -2.10 -8.53
C SER A 104 -4.25 -1.46 -9.92
N GLY A 105 -5.26 -0.68 -10.34
CA GLY A 105 -5.35 -0.12 -11.68
C GLY A 105 -4.28 0.92 -11.97
N ASN A 106 -3.34 0.60 -12.86
CA ASN A 106 -2.30 1.54 -13.27
C ASN A 106 -2.88 2.70 -14.07
N ASP A 107 -3.92 2.43 -14.85
CA ASP A 107 -4.67 3.46 -15.57
C ASP A 107 -5.32 4.48 -14.61
N ALA A 108 -5.88 4.00 -13.51
CA ALA A 108 -6.43 4.86 -12.46
C ALA A 108 -5.35 5.74 -11.83
N CYS A 109 -4.17 5.17 -11.56
CA CYS A 109 -3.06 5.93 -10.96
C CYS A 109 -2.61 7.09 -11.84
N VAL A 110 -2.41 6.84 -13.13
CA VAL A 110 -1.97 7.89 -14.07
C VAL A 110 -3.04 8.98 -14.19
N THR A 111 -4.31 8.58 -14.26
CA THR A 111 -5.42 9.55 -14.33
C THR A 111 -5.47 10.44 -13.08
N LEU A 112 -5.32 9.85 -11.89
CA LEU A 112 -5.26 10.62 -10.63
C LEU A 112 -4.04 11.53 -10.60
N ALA A 113 -2.87 11.03 -10.99
CA ALA A 113 -1.63 11.81 -11.00
C ALA A 113 -1.73 13.03 -11.91
N GLU A 114 -2.26 12.85 -13.11
CA GLU A 114 -2.47 13.94 -14.05
C GLU A 114 -3.48 14.96 -13.53
N GLY A 115 -4.56 14.49 -12.90
CA GLY A 115 -5.58 15.36 -12.33
C GLY A 115 -5.10 16.18 -11.14
N ILE A 116 -4.21 15.62 -10.34
CA ILE A 116 -3.66 16.27 -9.15
C ILE A 116 -2.50 17.22 -9.50
N ALA A 117 -1.59 16.78 -10.35
CA ALA A 117 -0.31 17.45 -10.59
C ALA A 117 -0.15 18.00 -12.01
N GLY A 118 -1.08 17.73 -12.91
CA GLY A 118 -1.01 18.14 -14.31
C GLY A 118 -0.25 17.16 -15.21
N SER A 119 0.72 16.43 -14.65
CA SER A 119 1.46 15.38 -15.35
C SER A 119 1.94 14.34 -14.34
N GLU A 120 2.23 13.13 -14.82
CA GLU A 120 2.81 12.08 -13.98
C GLU A 120 4.23 12.47 -13.52
N GLU A 121 4.99 13.18 -14.33
CA GLU A 121 6.31 13.67 -13.97
C GLU A 121 6.27 14.64 -12.80
N ASN A 122 5.35 15.59 -12.81
CA ASN A 122 5.14 16.51 -11.69
C ASN A 122 4.66 15.75 -10.46
N PHE A 123 3.82 14.74 -10.65
CA PHE A 123 3.32 13.90 -9.56
C PHE A 123 4.46 13.13 -8.88
N ALA A 124 5.40 12.58 -9.67
CA ALA A 124 6.58 11.89 -9.13
C ALA A 124 7.43 12.84 -8.26
N GLN A 125 7.57 14.10 -8.65
CA GLN A 125 8.25 15.09 -7.81
C GLN A 125 7.51 15.32 -6.49
N MET A 126 6.18 15.37 -6.52
CA MET A 126 5.38 15.48 -5.30
C MET A 126 5.56 14.24 -4.41
N MET A 127 5.61 13.04 -5.00
CA MET A 127 5.85 11.79 -4.27
C MET A 127 7.16 11.83 -3.51
N ASN A 128 8.24 12.29 -4.15
CA ASN A 128 9.55 12.37 -3.52
C ASN A 128 9.63 13.45 -2.44
N ARG A 129 8.96 14.59 -2.62
CA ARG A 129 8.88 15.62 -1.57
C ARG A 129 8.13 15.08 -0.34
N GLU A 130 7.03 14.37 -0.57
CA GLU A 130 6.26 13.78 0.52
C GLU A 130 7.05 12.68 1.23
N ALA A 131 7.79 11.86 0.49
CA ALA A 131 8.66 10.84 1.06
C ALA A 131 9.69 11.47 2.00
N GLN A 132 10.32 12.58 1.62
CA GLN A 132 11.25 13.30 2.47
C GLN A 132 10.56 13.84 3.72
N ARG A 133 9.38 14.44 3.59
CA ARG A 133 8.63 14.98 4.72
C ARG A 133 8.25 13.90 5.72
N LEU A 134 7.88 12.71 5.23
CA LEU A 134 7.51 11.57 6.08
C LEU A 134 8.73 10.87 6.71
N GLY A 135 9.93 11.13 6.22
CA GLY A 135 11.14 10.49 6.71
C GLY A 135 11.52 9.20 6.00
N MET A 136 11.02 9.00 4.77
CA MET A 136 11.38 7.85 3.93
C MET A 136 12.73 8.11 3.24
N LYS A 137 13.81 7.95 3.98
CA LYS A 137 15.15 8.39 3.57
C LYS A 137 15.78 7.53 2.48
N SER A 138 15.26 6.34 2.24
CA SER A 138 15.84 5.35 1.32
C SER A 138 14.89 4.98 0.20
N SER A 139 13.99 5.89 -0.17
CA SER A 139 13.00 5.68 -1.23
C SER A 139 13.14 6.70 -2.33
N SER A 140 12.86 6.26 -3.56
CA SER A 140 12.80 7.10 -4.75
C SER A 140 11.61 6.67 -5.59
N PHE A 141 10.79 7.64 -5.97
CA PHE A 141 9.60 7.40 -6.78
C PHE A 141 9.75 8.07 -8.15
N THR A 142 9.44 7.33 -9.20
CA THR A 142 9.55 7.79 -10.59
C THR A 142 8.21 7.80 -11.33
N ASN A 143 7.20 7.13 -10.77
CA ASN A 143 5.88 7.05 -11.38
C ASN A 143 4.81 6.79 -10.32
N SER A 144 3.56 6.89 -10.73
CA SER A 144 2.41 6.75 -9.84
C SER A 144 1.94 5.31 -9.64
N THR A 145 2.46 4.38 -10.43
CA THR A 145 1.93 3.01 -10.56
C THR A 145 2.75 1.96 -9.83
N GLY A 146 4.06 2.11 -9.82
CA GLY A 146 4.99 1.10 -9.36
C GLY A 146 5.55 0.22 -10.49
N LEU A 147 5.27 0.56 -11.74
CA LEU A 147 5.90 -0.12 -12.87
C LEU A 147 7.42 0.00 -12.76
N PRO A 148 8.17 -1.05 -13.12
CA PRO A 148 9.62 -1.07 -12.90
C PRO A 148 10.37 0.08 -13.56
N ASP A 149 11.30 0.65 -12.81
CA ASP A 149 12.22 1.69 -13.27
C ASP A 149 13.47 1.59 -12.40
N PRO A 150 14.69 1.72 -12.96
CA PRO A 150 15.92 1.61 -12.18
C PRO A 150 16.03 2.59 -11.02
N GLN A 151 15.34 3.73 -11.10
CA GLN A 151 15.34 4.75 -10.05
C GLN A 151 14.15 4.62 -9.09
N LEU A 152 13.33 3.59 -9.25
CA LEU A 152 12.21 3.30 -8.35
C LEU A 152 12.64 2.24 -7.34
N TYR A 153 12.79 2.65 -6.08
CA TYR A 153 13.18 1.74 -5.00
C TYR A 153 12.66 2.23 -3.65
N THR A 154 12.60 1.30 -2.70
CA THR A 154 12.17 1.56 -1.34
C THR A 154 12.78 0.52 -0.39
N THR A 155 12.38 0.58 0.87
CA THR A 155 12.78 -0.39 1.91
C THR A 155 11.56 -0.77 2.75
N ALA A 156 11.65 -1.88 3.49
CA ALA A 156 10.59 -2.27 4.43
C ALA A 156 10.35 -1.18 5.49
N ARG A 157 11.42 -0.58 6.00
CA ARG A 157 11.30 0.53 6.97
C ARG A 157 10.50 1.68 6.38
N ASP A 158 10.87 2.14 5.19
CA ASP A 158 10.21 3.29 4.55
C ASP A 158 8.75 2.98 4.24
N LEU A 159 8.44 1.77 3.78
CA LEU A 159 7.07 1.35 3.52
C LEU A 159 6.24 1.31 4.81
N SER A 160 6.83 0.92 5.93
CA SER A 160 6.13 0.94 7.23
C SER A 160 5.80 2.37 7.64
N ILE A 161 6.72 3.31 7.39
CA ILE A 161 6.49 4.74 7.66
C ILE A 161 5.32 5.26 6.82
N LEU A 162 5.32 4.94 5.53
CA LEU A 162 4.28 5.38 4.60
C LEU A 162 2.91 4.80 4.95
N ALA A 163 2.83 3.49 5.17
CA ALA A 163 1.56 2.84 5.48
C ALA A 163 1.01 3.31 6.83
N ASN A 164 1.87 3.49 7.83
CA ASN A 164 1.47 4.03 9.12
C ASN A 164 0.95 5.47 8.99
N ALA A 165 1.63 6.30 8.20
CA ALA A 165 1.20 7.66 7.93
C ALA A 165 -0.16 7.72 7.24
N LEU A 166 -0.39 6.84 6.27
CA LEU A 166 -1.67 6.74 5.56
C LEU A 166 -2.83 6.47 6.52
N ILE A 167 -2.66 5.50 7.40
CA ILE A 167 -3.69 5.11 8.39
C ILE A 167 -3.89 6.21 9.43
N ARG A 168 -2.79 6.81 9.91
CA ARG A 168 -2.82 7.86 10.93
C ARG A 168 -3.43 9.17 10.41
N ASP A 169 -3.00 9.61 9.24
CA ASP A 169 -3.35 10.93 8.71
C ASP A 169 -4.70 10.91 7.97
N PHE A 170 -5.12 9.75 7.43
CA PHE A 170 -6.36 9.60 6.68
C PHE A 170 -7.17 8.39 7.16
N PRO A 171 -7.54 8.35 8.46
CA PRO A 171 -8.21 7.18 9.03
C PRO A 171 -9.57 6.87 8.41
N GLU A 172 -10.33 7.90 8.03
CA GLU A 172 -11.66 7.73 7.44
C GLU A 172 -11.56 7.20 6.01
N ASP A 173 -10.64 7.75 5.19
CA ASP A 173 -10.39 7.28 3.84
C ASP A 173 -9.83 5.86 3.85
N TYR A 174 -8.92 5.57 4.77
CA TYR A 174 -8.40 4.23 4.95
C TYR A 174 -9.53 3.22 5.22
N LYS A 175 -10.40 3.55 6.18
CA LYS A 175 -11.53 2.70 6.53
C LYS A 175 -12.50 2.52 5.37
N LYS A 176 -12.75 3.57 4.59
CA LYS A 176 -13.71 3.55 3.49
C LYS A 176 -13.24 2.67 2.32
N TYR A 177 -11.95 2.72 1.98
CA TYR A 177 -11.46 2.15 0.72
C TYR A 177 -10.66 0.86 0.88
N TYR A 178 -9.84 0.73 1.92
CA TYR A 178 -8.83 -0.34 1.97
C TYR A 178 -9.39 -1.71 2.35
N SER A 179 -10.55 -1.77 2.97
CA SER A 179 -11.22 -3.02 3.31
C SER A 179 -12.20 -3.50 2.24
N LEU A 180 -12.34 -2.78 1.14
CA LEU A 180 -13.22 -3.19 0.03
C LEU A 180 -12.72 -4.50 -0.56
N LYS A 181 -13.61 -5.51 -0.62
CA LYS A 181 -13.26 -6.85 -1.11
C LYS A 181 -13.33 -6.97 -2.61
N GLU A 182 -14.14 -6.14 -3.26
CA GLU A 182 -14.28 -6.13 -4.72
C GLU A 182 -14.72 -4.76 -5.19
N PHE A 183 -14.52 -4.52 -6.49
CA PHE A 183 -15.01 -3.31 -7.16
C PHE A 183 -15.40 -3.65 -8.59
N ARG A 184 -16.56 -3.16 -9.01
CA ARG A 184 -17.05 -3.33 -10.37
C ARG A 184 -16.98 -2.00 -11.10
N TYR A 185 -16.28 -2.00 -12.22
CA TYR A 185 -16.21 -0.87 -13.13
C TYR A 185 -16.27 -1.36 -14.58
N ASN A 186 -16.99 -0.63 -15.43
CA ASN A 186 -17.13 -0.97 -16.85
C ASN A 186 -17.57 -2.43 -17.05
N ASN A 187 -18.56 -2.89 -16.24
CA ASN A 187 -19.08 -4.25 -16.23
C ASN A 187 -18.04 -5.34 -15.89
N ILE A 188 -16.89 -4.98 -15.39
CA ILE A 188 -15.85 -5.91 -14.97
C ILE A 188 -15.72 -5.84 -13.44
N THR A 189 -15.99 -6.95 -12.76
CA THR A 189 -15.80 -7.07 -11.32
C THR A 189 -14.45 -7.73 -11.05
N GLN A 190 -13.62 -7.08 -10.22
CA GLN A 190 -12.34 -7.63 -9.82
C GLN A 190 -12.27 -7.69 -8.29
N PRO A 191 -11.78 -8.80 -7.72
CA PRO A 191 -11.59 -8.90 -6.28
C PRO A 191 -10.33 -8.17 -5.84
N ASN A 192 -10.31 -7.74 -4.57
CA ASN A 192 -9.08 -7.27 -3.94
C ASN A 192 -8.10 -8.44 -3.86
N ARG A 193 -6.84 -8.20 -4.22
CA ARG A 193 -5.78 -9.22 -4.23
C ARG A 193 -5.24 -9.55 -2.84
N ASN A 194 -5.60 -8.78 -1.84
CA ASN A 194 -5.22 -9.04 -0.45
C ASN A 194 -6.09 -10.16 0.13
N ARG A 195 -5.56 -11.38 0.09
CA ARG A 195 -6.28 -12.57 0.58
C ARG A 195 -6.66 -12.49 2.06
N LEU A 196 -5.89 -11.76 2.86
CA LEU A 196 -6.16 -11.66 4.29
C LEU A 196 -7.49 -10.99 4.60
N LEU A 197 -7.99 -10.12 3.70
CA LEU A 197 -9.33 -9.54 3.86
C LEU A 197 -10.44 -10.60 3.88
N PHE A 198 -10.20 -11.75 3.23
CA PHE A 198 -11.17 -12.85 3.14
C PHE A 198 -10.94 -13.92 4.21
N ILE A 199 -9.77 -13.93 4.86
CA ILE A 199 -9.36 -14.97 5.81
C ILE A 199 -9.51 -14.51 7.25
N ASP A 200 -9.10 -13.27 7.56
CA ASP A 200 -9.06 -12.73 8.92
C ASP A 200 -9.93 -11.47 9.00
N PRO A 201 -11.05 -11.50 9.74
CA PRO A 201 -11.96 -10.36 9.84
C PRO A 201 -11.36 -9.15 10.55
N THR A 202 -10.24 -9.29 11.26
CA THR A 202 -9.55 -8.18 11.92
C THR A 202 -8.61 -7.42 10.99
N VAL A 203 -8.30 -7.99 9.80
CA VAL A 203 -7.47 -7.35 8.79
C VAL A 203 -8.34 -6.40 7.94
N ASP A 204 -7.92 -5.14 7.82
CA ASP A 204 -8.66 -4.11 7.10
C ASP A 204 -7.88 -3.42 5.98
N GLY A 205 -6.70 -3.93 5.65
CA GLY A 205 -5.85 -3.45 4.55
C GLY A 205 -4.56 -4.25 4.46
N VAL A 206 -3.53 -3.89 3.66
CA VAL A 206 -3.39 -2.56 3.04
C VAL A 206 -3.20 -2.70 1.53
N LYS A 207 -2.15 -3.37 1.07
CA LYS A 207 -1.85 -3.43 -0.37
C LYS A 207 -0.92 -4.58 -0.71
N THR A 208 -1.16 -5.17 -1.88
CA THR A 208 -0.26 -6.15 -2.48
C THR A 208 0.62 -5.50 -3.54
N GLY A 209 1.75 -6.15 -3.84
CA GLY A 209 2.60 -5.78 -4.96
C GLY A 209 3.30 -7.00 -5.50
N HIS A 210 3.59 -6.98 -6.82
CA HIS A 210 4.33 -8.05 -7.48
C HIS A 210 4.99 -7.53 -8.76
N THR A 211 6.29 -7.83 -8.90
CA THR A 211 7.02 -7.87 -10.17
C THR A 211 7.96 -9.07 -10.11
N GLU A 212 8.54 -9.43 -11.24
CA GLU A 212 9.56 -10.51 -11.28
C GLU A 212 10.69 -10.23 -10.28
N ALA A 213 11.20 -9.00 -10.26
CA ALA A 213 12.30 -8.61 -9.38
C ALA A 213 11.88 -8.45 -7.92
N ALA A 214 10.70 -7.89 -7.67
CA ALA A 214 10.20 -7.65 -6.31
C ALA A 214 9.76 -8.93 -5.62
N GLY A 215 9.31 -9.94 -6.37
CA GLY A 215 8.58 -11.06 -5.82
C GLY A 215 7.18 -10.66 -5.38
N TYR A 216 6.55 -11.49 -4.55
CA TYR A 216 5.20 -11.22 -4.03
C TYR A 216 5.30 -10.52 -2.69
N CYS A 217 4.73 -9.32 -2.60
CA CYS A 217 4.81 -8.44 -1.44
C CYS A 217 3.42 -8.16 -0.90
N LEU A 218 3.32 -7.97 0.42
CA LEU A 218 2.07 -7.60 1.09
C LEU A 218 2.36 -6.70 2.28
N ILE A 219 1.66 -5.56 2.32
CA ILE A 219 1.53 -4.78 3.55
C ILE A 219 0.12 -5.03 4.06
N SER A 220 0.01 -5.48 5.31
CA SER A 220 -1.28 -5.76 5.94
C SER A 220 -1.38 -5.10 7.29
N SER A 221 -2.60 -4.80 7.71
CA SER A 221 -2.86 -4.24 9.02
C SER A 221 -4.07 -4.91 9.65
N ALA A 222 -3.95 -5.21 10.93
CA ALA A 222 -5.02 -5.80 11.73
C ALA A 222 -5.24 -4.96 12.98
N LEU A 223 -6.51 -4.83 13.36
CA LEU A 223 -6.94 -4.17 14.58
C LEU A 223 -7.65 -5.20 15.47
N ARG A 224 -7.04 -5.51 16.61
CA ARG A 224 -7.59 -6.44 17.61
C ARG A 224 -7.59 -5.77 18.97
N ASP A 225 -8.74 -5.69 19.62
CA ASP A 225 -8.89 -5.11 20.96
C ASP A 225 -8.23 -3.73 21.08
N LYS A 226 -8.49 -2.84 20.11
CA LYS A 226 -7.97 -1.47 20.03
C LYS A 226 -6.46 -1.39 19.77
N ARG A 227 -5.78 -2.51 19.56
CA ARG A 227 -4.37 -2.57 19.22
C ARG A 227 -4.23 -2.83 17.72
N ARG A 228 -3.50 -1.95 17.04
CA ARG A 228 -3.24 -2.09 15.61
C ARG A 228 -1.80 -2.46 15.36
N LEU A 229 -1.60 -3.51 14.58
CA LEU A 229 -0.29 -3.90 14.07
C LEU A 229 -0.26 -3.76 12.55
N LEU A 230 0.90 -3.40 12.04
CA LEU A 230 1.19 -3.24 10.63
C LEU A 230 2.33 -4.18 10.24
N SER A 231 2.08 -5.04 9.25
CA SER A 231 3.04 -6.02 8.75
C SER A 231 3.49 -5.64 7.35
N VAL A 232 4.79 -5.56 7.13
CA VAL A 232 5.41 -5.40 5.81
C VAL A 232 6.17 -6.68 5.51
N VAL A 233 5.79 -7.40 4.44
CA VAL A 233 6.43 -8.66 4.01
C VAL A 233 6.78 -8.53 2.53
N LEU A 234 8.07 -8.58 2.21
CA LEU A 234 8.59 -8.33 0.88
C LEU A 234 9.34 -9.55 0.34
N GLY A 235 9.16 -9.82 -0.95
CA GLY A 235 9.97 -10.81 -1.65
C GLY A 235 9.63 -12.25 -1.32
N THR A 236 8.35 -12.59 -1.24
CA THR A 236 7.93 -13.99 -1.13
C THR A 236 7.78 -14.63 -2.51
N LYS A 237 7.65 -15.96 -2.54
CA LYS A 237 7.63 -16.74 -3.78
C LYS A 237 6.26 -16.85 -4.44
N SER A 238 5.17 -16.53 -3.73
CA SER A 238 3.81 -16.71 -4.27
C SER A 238 2.79 -15.82 -3.57
N ASP A 239 1.64 -15.66 -4.21
CA ASP A 239 0.48 -14.95 -3.65
C ASP A 239 0.02 -15.58 -2.32
N SER A 240 -0.04 -16.92 -2.25
CA SER A 240 -0.41 -17.60 -1.01
C SER A 240 0.64 -17.43 0.08
N THR A 241 1.93 -17.44 -0.27
CA THR A 241 3.03 -17.29 0.71
C THR A 241 3.01 -15.90 1.34
N ARG A 242 2.83 -14.82 0.56
CA ARG A 242 2.77 -13.47 1.13
C ARG A 242 1.63 -13.33 2.14
N ALA A 243 0.48 -13.98 1.89
CA ALA A 243 -0.64 -13.97 2.81
C ALA A 243 -0.36 -14.79 4.08
N THR A 244 0.14 -16.01 3.92
CA THR A 244 0.45 -16.93 5.03
C THR A 244 1.52 -16.34 5.94
N GLU A 245 2.60 -15.82 5.37
CA GLU A 245 3.70 -15.24 6.14
C GLU A 245 3.27 -13.95 6.86
N SER A 246 2.46 -13.12 6.23
CA SER A 246 1.92 -11.91 6.86
C SER A 246 1.01 -12.25 8.05
N LEU A 247 0.15 -13.25 7.91
CA LEU A 247 -0.74 -13.67 9.00
C LEU A 247 0.08 -14.26 10.16
N LYS A 248 1.08 -15.06 9.87
CA LYS A 248 2.00 -15.61 10.87
C LYS A 248 2.66 -14.49 11.69
N LEU A 249 3.13 -13.44 11.01
CA LEU A 249 3.78 -12.32 11.65
C LEU A 249 2.81 -11.53 12.52
N LEU A 250 1.62 -11.22 12.01
CA LEU A 250 0.58 -10.53 12.78
C LEU A 250 0.17 -11.33 14.02
N ASN A 251 -0.09 -12.63 13.86
CA ASN A 251 -0.51 -13.49 14.97
C ASN A 251 0.56 -13.55 16.07
N TRP A 252 1.83 -13.62 15.68
CA TRP A 252 2.91 -13.56 16.66
C TRP A 252 2.89 -12.24 17.44
N GLY A 253 2.71 -11.12 16.76
CA GLY A 253 2.74 -9.80 17.40
C GLY A 253 1.60 -9.57 18.39
N PHE A 254 0.48 -10.24 18.23
CA PHE A 254 -0.68 -10.12 19.11
C PHE A 254 -0.64 -11.04 20.33
N ILE A 255 0.35 -11.90 20.43
CA ILE A 255 0.51 -12.77 21.60
C ILE A 255 0.85 -11.98 22.87
#